data_71419c521b274563829662aa040bfb66
#
_entry.id   71419c521b274563829662aa040bfb66
#
_cell.length_a   1.000
_cell.length_b   1.000
_cell.length_c   1.000
_cell.angle_alpha   90.00
_cell.angle_beta   90.00
_cell.angle_gamma   90.00
#
_symmetry.space_group_name_H-M   'P 1'
#
loop_
_entity.id
_entity.type
_entity.pdbx_description
1 polymer ?
#
loop_
_entity_poly.entity_id
_entity_poly.type
_entity_poly.pdbx_seq_one_letter_code
_entity_poly.pdbx_strand_id
1 'polypeptide(L)'
;NGWFSARGVVPACRLNDTISVFALTAEDAFSVASVMGGYDAGDAYSRINPRTAPASLPVHPHFAVPLNPEFFDDAAAEAAWDQALEALQAGGVTLHPIDFTPFRKLAEQLYYGAWVAERTAAVGGMLDRPAEMDPVVHEIIASGLKYSAVDAYKAEYLRAELTRQIQQTLAQFDALVVPTSPTIHTLEEMKQEPIH
;
A
#
# COMPACT_ATOMS: atom_id res chain seq x y z
N ASN A 1 -5.45 5.61 6.91
CA ASN A 1 -6.24 6.57 6.15
C ASN A 1 -6.95 7.53 7.11
N GLY A 2 -7.14 8.82 6.71
CA GLY A 2 -7.93 9.83 7.40
C GLY A 2 -7.23 10.64 8.50
N TRP A 3 -5.96 10.44 8.78
CA TRP A 3 -5.17 11.31 9.67
C TRP A 3 -4.68 12.57 8.96
N PHE A 4 -4.46 12.47 7.66
CA PHE A 4 -4.34 13.62 6.77
C PHE A 4 -5.61 13.72 5.94
N SER A 5 -6.11 14.93 5.75
CA SER A 5 -7.23 15.14 4.84
C SER A 5 -6.79 14.81 3.41
N ALA A 6 -7.61 14.02 2.71
CA ALA A 6 -7.41 13.72 1.29
C ALA A 6 -8.16 14.71 0.38
N ARG A 7 -8.71 15.80 0.92
CA ARG A 7 -9.41 16.82 0.15
C ARG A 7 -8.45 17.52 -0.82
N GLY A 8 -8.80 17.51 -2.10
CA GLY A 8 -7.95 18.05 -3.18
C GLY A 8 -6.96 17.04 -3.77
N VAL A 9 -6.86 15.84 -3.22
CA VAL A 9 -6.10 14.74 -3.82
C VAL A 9 -6.94 14.09 -4.92
N VAL A 10 -6.36 13.87 -6.11
CA VAL A 10 -7.00 13.07 -7.16
C VAL A 10 -6.99 11.61 -6.73
N PRO A 11 -8.15 10.96 -6.54
CA PRO A 11 -8.17 9.62 -5.98
C PRO A 11 -7.65 8.57 -6.96
N ALA A 12 -6.85 7.63 -6.45
CA ALA A 12 -6.57 6.36 -7.12
C ALA A 12 -7.48 5.25 -6.54
N CYS A 13 -7.47 5.10 -5.22
CA CYS A 13 -8.38 4.24 -4.47
C CYS A 13 -8.78 4.99 -3.20
N ARG A 14 -9.86 5.73 -3.26
CA ARG A 14 -10.27 6.71 -2.23
C ARG A 14 -10.41 6.10 -0.83
N LEU A 15 -10.79 4.83 -0.76
CA LEU A 15 -10.90 4.11 0.51
C LEU A 15 -9.55 3.81 1.15
N ASN A 16 -8.45 3.81 0.37
CA ASN A 16 -7.12 3.44 0.82
C ASN A 16 -6.08 4.54 0.65
N ASP A 17 -6.36 5.56 -0.15
CA ASP A 17 -5.40 6.63 -0.40
C ASP A 17 -4.93 7.27 0.89
N THR A 18 -3.62 7.46 1.00
CA THR A 18 -2.97 8.13 2.12
C THR A 18 -1.88 9.04 1.61
N ILE A 19 -1.71 10.18 2.28
CA ILE A 19 -0.59 11.07 2.02
C ILE A 19 0.62 10.53 2.75
N SER A 20 1.74 10.38 2.04
CA SER A 20 3.03 9.97 2.58
C SER A 20 3.97 11.17 2.71
N VAL A 21 4.80 11.16 3.74
CA VAL A 21 5.83 12.16 3.95
C VAL A 21 7.19 11.52 3.70
N PHE A 22 7.96 12.09 2.75
CA PHE A 22 9.34 11.71 2.49
C PHE A 22 10.26 12.79 3.06
N ALA A 23 11.23 12.40 3.89
CA ALA A 23 12.18 13.30 4.51
C ALA A 23 13.53 12.58 4.71
N LEU A 24 14.58 13.34 5.05
CA LEU A 24 15.90 12.78 5.28
C LEU A 24 16.02 12.04 6.62
N THR A 25 15.22 12.46 7.61
CA THR A 25 15.17 11.82 8.93
C THR A 25 13.73 11.52 9.34
N ALA A 26 13.54 10.60 10.29
CA ALA A 26 12.24 10.31 10.87
C ALA A 26 11.68 11.51 11.64
N GLU A 27 12.55 12.30 12.29
CA GLU A 27 12.20 13.52 13.03
C GLU A 27 11.62 14.59 12.09
N ASP A 28 12.23 14.79 10.92
CA ASP A 28 11.74 15.72 9.92
C ASP A 28 10.39 15.25 9.37
N ALA A 29 10.27 13.96 9.05
CA ALA A 29 9.01 13.37 8.60
C ALA A 29 7.90 13.55 9.64
N PHE A 30 8.20 13.32 10.93
CA PHE A 30 7.25 13.53 12.02
C PHE A 30 6.86 14.99 12.19
N SER A 31 7.81 15.91 12.04
CA SER A 31 7.55 17.36 12.09
C SER A 31 6.57 17.79 11.01
N VAL A 32 6.79 17.37 9.76
CA VAL A 32 5.87 17.63 8.65
C VAL A 32 4.50 16.97 8.90
N ALA A 33 4.48 15.70 9.31
CA ALA A 33 3.25 14.97 9.61
C ALA A 33 2.43 15.64 10.72
N SER A 34 3.11 16.22 11.73
CA SER A 34 2.46 16.94 12.83
C SER A 34 1.79 18.25 12.39
N VAL A 35 2.34 18.92 11.37
CA VAL A 35 1.75 20.13 10.78
C VAL A 35 0.59 19.78 9.83
N MET A 36 0.74 18.73 9.03
CA MET A 36 -0.27 18.31 8.05
C MET A 36 -1.43 17.55 8.67
N GLY A 37 -1.19 16.87 9.79
CA GLY A 37 -2.19 16.04 10.46
C GLY A 37 -3.26 16.89 11.14
N GLY A 38 -4.47 16.36 11.19
CA GLY A 38 -5.58 17.00 11.89
C GLY A 38 -6.94 16.57 11.33
N TYR A 39 -7.97 16.82 12.12
CA TYR A 39 -9.34 16.58 11.68
C TYR A 39 -9.81 17.66 10.71
N ASP A 40 -10.27 17.25 9.54
CA ASP A 40 -10.91 18.12 8.54
C ASP A 40 -12.39 17.76 8.40
N ALA A 41 -13.27 18.64 8.89
CA ALA A 41 -14.72 18.44 8.77
C ALA A 41 -15.23 18.43 7.31
N GLY A 42 -14.43 18.92 6.36
CA GLY A 42 -14.72 18.89 4.93
C GLY A 42 -14.37 17.58 4.23
N ASP A 43 -13.68 16.67 4.91
CA ASP A 43 -13.32 15.35 4.41
C ASP A 43 -14.12 14.27 5.16
N ALA A 44 -15.02 13.58 4.45
CA ALA A 44 -15.85 12.52 5.03
C ALA A 44 -15.05 11.33 5.60
N TYR A 45 -13.80 11.17 5.20
CA TYR A 45 -12.89 10.10 5.68
C TYR A 45 -11.93 10.58 6.76
N SER A 46 -11.92 11.90 7.06
CA SER A 46 -11.04 12.44 8.09
C SER A 46 -11.45 11.94 9.48
N ARG A 47 -10.46 11.65 10.30
CA ARG A 47 -10.64 11.18 11.68
C ARG A 47 -9.63 11.82 12.60
N ILE A 48 -9.98 11.92 13.87
CA ILE A 48 -9.07 12.42 14.89
C ILE A 48 -7.98 11.36 15.14
N ASN A 49 -6.72 11.79 15.04
CA ASN A 49 -5.60 10.95 15.46
C ASN A 49 -5.55 10.93 17.00
N PRO A 50 -5.75 9.78 17.65
CA PRO A 50 -5.73 9.68 19.12
C PRO A 50 -4.30 9.77 19.69
N ARG A 51 -3.25 9.70 18.85
CA ARG A 51 -1.85 9.69 19.28
C ARG A 51 -1.15 10.96 18.79
N THR A 52 -0.53 11.65 19.71
CA THR A 52 0.24 12.89 19.45
C THR A 52 1.75 12.67 19.49
N ALA A 53 2.21 11.46 19.77
CA ALA A 53 3.61 11.10 19.81
C ALA A 53 3.87 9.81 19.03
N PRO A 54 5.08 9.64 18.45
CA PRO A 54 5.49 8.38 17.84
C PRO A 54 5.37 7.21 18.83
N ALA A 55 5.00 6.05 18.32
CA ALA A 55 5.12 4.83 19.10
C ALA A 55 6.60 4.47 19.25
N SER A 56 7.01 3.99 20.43
CA SER A 56 8.33 3.38 20.62
C SER A 56 8.23 1.87 20.46
N LEU A 57 9.25 1.29 19.84
CA LEU A 57 9.43 -0.16 19.82
C LEU A 57 9.90 -0.68 21.21
N PRO A 58 9.57 -1.93 21.57
CA PRO A 58 10.14 -2.57 22.75
C PRO A 58 11.66 -2.75 22.59
N VAL A 59 12.36 -3.05 23.68
CA VAL A 59 13.83 -3.24 23.67
C VAL A 59 14.24 -4.43 22.79
N HIS A 60 13.40 -5.46 22.73
CA HIS A 60 13.58 -6.64 21.89
C HIS A 60 12.35 -6.78 20.98
N PRO A 61 12.30 -6.08 19.83
CA PRO A 61 11.15 -6.10 18.97
C PRO A 61 11.05 -7.42 18.19
N HIS A 62 9.81 -7.86 17.96
CA HIS A 62 9.47 -9.02 17.18
C HIS A 62 8.83 -8.57 15.87
N PHE A 63 9.50 -8.80 14.74
CA PHE A 63 8.99 -8.41 13.43
C PHE A 63 8.60 -9.62 12.61
N ALA A 64 7.42 -9.55 11.97
CA ALA A 64 7.01 -10.47 10.94
C ALA A 64 7.73 -10.15 9.63
N VAL A 65 8.11 -11.19 8.88
CA VAL A 65 8.66 -11.08 7.52
C VAL A 65 8.00 -12.13 6.62
N PRO A 66 7.82 -11.89 5.30
CA PRO A 66 7.35 -12.91 4.39
C PRO A 66 8.24 -14.13 4.40
N LEU A 67 7.65 -15.35 4.49
CA LEU A 67 8.39 -16.60 4.43
C LEU A 67 9.08 -16.78 3.07
N ASN A 68 8.39 -16.43 1.98
CA ASN A 68 8.86 -16.57 0.60
C ASN A 68 8.59 -15.26 -0.16
N PRO A 69 9.43 -14.20 0.03
CA PRO A 69 9.34 -13.01 -0.79
C PRO A 69 9.70 -13.34 -2.24
N GLU A 70 9.11 -12.62 -3.18
CA GLU A 70 9.37 -12.79 -4.61
C GLU A 70 10.21 -11.63 -5.12
N PHE A 71 11.21 -11.92 -5.95
CA PHE A 71 12.13 -10.93 -6.51
C PHE A 71 12.24 -11.02 -8.04
N PHE A 72 11.42 -11.86 -8.72
CA PHE A 72 11.40 -12.00 -10.18
C PHE A 72 12.80 -12.23 -10.79
N ASP A 73 13.57 -13.14 -10.18
CA ASP A 73 14.95 -13.46 -10.56
C ASP A 73 15.97 -12.30 -10.41
N ASP A 74 15.61 -11.21 -9.71
CA ASP A 74 16.54 -10.13 -9.38
C ASP A 74 17.40 -10.50 -8.17
N ALA A 75 18.54 -11.12 -8.44
CA ALA A 75 19.49 -11.53 -7.40
C ALA A 75 20.07 -10.34 -6.59
N ALA A 76 20.08 -9.12 -7.15
CA ALA A 76 20.55 -7.94 -6.43
C ALA A 76 19.49 -7.48 -5.41
N ALA A 77 18.21 -7.52 -5.77
CA ALA A 77 17.10 -7.22 -4.85
C ALA A 77 17.04 -8.26 -3.72
N GLU A 78 17.18 -9.55 -4.04
CA GLU A 78 17.22 -10.64 -3.05
C GLU A 78 18.38 -10.45 -2.06
N ALA A 79 19.59 -10.21 -2.57
CA ALA A 79 20.77 -9.97 -1.72
C ALA A 79 20.63 -8.72 -0.84
N ALA A 80 20.00 -7.65 -1.35
CA ALA A 80 19.72 -6.46 -0.56
C ALA A 80 18.69 -6.71 0.55
N TRP A 81 17.70 -7.55 0.28
CA TRP A 81 16.74 -7.99 1.27
C TRP A 81 17.41 -8.78 2.40
N ASP A 82 18.25 -9.76 2.07
CA ASP A 82 18.98 -10.57 3.05
C ASP A 82 19.86 -9.70 3.95
N GLN A 83 20.59 -8.76 3.35
CA GLN A 83 21.41 -7.79 4.10
C GLN A 83 20.57 -6.92 5.03
N ALA A 84 19.38 -6.50 4.61
CA ALA A 84 18.47 -5.73 5.46
C ALA A 84 17.98 -6.56 6.65
N LEU A 85 17.66 -7.84 6.46
CA LEU A 85 17.27 -8.74 7.54
C LEU A 85 18.42 -8.99 8.53
N GLU A 86 19.64 -9.21 8.03
CA GLU A 86 20.85 -9.33 8.87
C GLU A 86 21.08 -8.07 9.70
N ALA A 87 20.94 -6.89 9.11
CA ALA A 87 21.09 -5.62 9.81
C ALA A 87 20.05 -5.44 10.93
N LEU A 88 18.79 -5.83 10.69
CA LEU A 88 17.74 -5.80 11.71
C LEU A 88 18.06 -6.75 12.87
N GLN A 89 18.51 -7.97 12.59
CA GLN A 89 18.91 -8.94 13.61
C GLN A 89 20.12 -8.46 14.42
N ALA A 90 21.12 -7.88 13.76
CA ALA A 90 22.26 -7.26 14.42
C ALA A 90 21.85 -6.08 15.31
N GLY A 91 20.76 -5.39 14.96
CA GLY A 91 20.12 -4.34 15.76
C GLY A 91 19.25 -4.85 16.92
N GLY A 92 19.18 -6.17 17.13
CA GLY A 92 18.45 -6.79 18.25
C GLY A 92 16.99 -7.14 17.95
N VAL A 93 16.57 -7.10 16.67
CA VAL A 93 15.23 -7.51 16.23
C VAL A 93 15.15 -9.03 16.12
N THR A 94 14.09 -9.63 16.62
CA THR A 94 13.75 -11.04 16.34
C THR A 94 12.84 -11.11 15.13
N LEU A 95 13.27 -11.81 14.08
CA LEU A 95 12.51 -11.97 12.84
C LEU A 95 11.70 -13.26 12.86
N HIS A 96 10.45 -13.18 12.41
CA HIS A 96 9.50 -14.30 12.34
C HIS A 96 8.95 -14.43 10.92
N PRO A 97 9.37 -15.47 10.17
CA PRO A 97 8.77 -15.75 8.87
C PRO A 97 7.28 -16.14 9.03
N ILE A 98 6.42 -15.50 8.22
CA ILE A 98 4.98 -15.74 8.21
C ILE A 98 4.47 -16.10 6.81
N ASP A 99 3.34 -16.79 6.74
CA ASP A 99 2.60 -16.96 5.49
C ASP A 99 2.06 -15.60 5.00
N PHE A 100 2.58 -15.14 3.86
CA PHE A 100 2.21 -13.86 3.26
C PHE A 100 1.05 -13.95 2.25
N THR A 101 0.50 -15.15 2.05
CA THR A 101 -0.59 -15.41 1.09
C THR A 101 -1.83 -14.52 1.31
N PRO A 102 -2.35 -14.32 2.54
CA PRO A 102 -3.50 -13.44 2.76
C PRO A 102 -3.23 -11.98 2.39
N PHE A 103 -1.99 -11.50 2.63
CA PHE A 103 -1.59 -10.14 2.28
C PHE A 103 -1.52 -9.94 0.77
N ARG A 104 -0.91 -10.89 0.05
CA ARG A 104 -0.83 -10.87 -1.42
C ARG A 104 -2.21 -10.88 -2.05
N LYS A 105 -3.09 -11.79 -1.63
CA LYS A 105 -4.47 -11.87 -2.11
C LYS A 105 -5.25 -10.57 -1.91
N LEU A 106 -5.00 -9.87 -0.79
CA LEU A 106 -5.63 -8.58 -0.54
C LEU A 106 -5.08 -7.50 -1.47
N ALA A 107 -3.75 -7.43 -1.65
CA ALA A 107 -3.11 -6.47 -2.54
C ALA A 107 -3.54 -6.65 -4.01
N GLU A 108 -3.68 -7.88 -4.47
CA GLU A 108 -4.14 -8.21 -5.83
C GLU A 108 -5.51 -7.61 -6.16
N GLN A 109 -6.40 -7.42 -5.16
CA GLN A 109 -7.71 -6.81 -5.40
C GLN A 109 -7.64 -5.37 -5.91
N LEU A 110 -6.53 -4.65 -5.66
CA LEU A 110 -6.31 -3.29 -6.13
C LEU A 110 -6.08 -3.21 -7.66
N TYR A 111 -5.59 -4.29 -8.26
CA TYR A 111 -5.17 -4.33 -9.66
C TYR A 111 -6.02 -5.29 -10.49
N TYR A 112 -6.36 -6.45 -9.94
CA TYR A 112 -7.04 -7.53 -10.66
C TYR A 112 -8.45 -7.82 -10.13
N GLY A 113 -8.97 -6.98 -9.22
CA GLY A 113 -10.28 -7.10 -8.60
C GLY A 113 -11.20 -5.92 -8.89
N ALA A 114 -12.41 -5.98 -8.35
CA ALA A 114 -13.43 -4.95 -8.53
C ALA A 114 -13.02 -3.57 -7.96
N TRP A 115 -11.96 -3.49 -7.15
CA TRP A 115 -11.49 -2.22 -6.59
C TRP A 115 -10.87 -1.29 -7.64
N VAL A 116 -10.48 -1.80 -8.81
CA VAL A 116 -10.08 -0.93 -9.91
C VAL A 116 -11.20 0.02 -10.35
N ALA A 117 -12.47 -0.34 -10.08
CA ALA A 117 -13.62 0.51 -10.35
C ALA A 117 -13.62 1.82 -9.52
N GLU A 118 -12.89 1.91 -8.41
CA GLU A 118 -12.72 3.19 -7.70
C GLU A 118 -11.99 4.23 -8.56
N ARG A 119 -10.99 3.81 -9.36
CA ARG A 119 -10.30 4.69 -10.31
C ARG A 119 -11.28 5.20 -11.39
N THR A 120 -12.14 4.31 -11.88
CA THR A 120 -13.20 4.69 -12.81
C THR A 120 -14.20 5.65 -12.18
N ALA A 121 -14.60 5.42 -10.93
CA ALA A 121 -15.49 6.33 -10.19
C ALA A 121 -14.86 7.72 -9.99
N ALA A 122 -13.53 7.78 -9.79
CA ALA A 122 -12.82 9.04 -9.58
C ALA A 122 -12.66 9.86 -10.86
N VAL A 123 -12.22 9.24 -11.96
CA VAL A 123 -11.79 9.96 -13.17
C VAL A 123 -12.43 9.43 -14.45
N GLY A 124 -13.45 8.57 -14.35
CA GLY A 124 -14.12 7.95 -15.49
C GLY A 124 -14.75 8.94 -16.48
N GLY A 125 -15.06 10.17 -16.06
CA GLY A 125 -15.49 11.26 -16.95
C GLY A 125 -14.44 11.70 -17.99
N MET A 126 -13.18 11.26 -17.85
CA MET A 126 -12.14 11.47 -18.85
C MET A 126 -12.08 10.37 -19.91
N LEU A 127 -12.75 9.24 -19.71
CA LEU A 127 -12.71 8.10 -20.66
C LEU A 127 -13.21 8.46 -22.05
N ASP A 128 -14.09 9.47 -22.17
CA ASP A 128 -14.58 9.98 -23.46
C ASP A 128 -13.55 10.87 -24.18
N ARG A 129 -12.39 11.12 -23.55
CA ARG A 129 -11.32 11.96 -24.07
C ARG A 129 -9.97 11.23 -24.08
N PRO A 130 -9.85 10.07 -24.76
CA PRO A 130 -8.66 9.22 -24.70
C PRO A 130 -7.38 9.94 -25.17
N ALA A 131 -7.50 10.93 -26.06
CA ALA A 131 -6.35 11.70 -26.55
C ALA A 131 -5.71 12.62 -25.45
N GLU A 132 -6.41 12.86 -24.34
CA GLU A 132 -5.92 13.66 -23.22
C GLU A 132 -5.35 12.77 -22.09
N MET A 133 -5.31 11.45 -22.27
CA MET A 133 -4.88 10.48 -21.28
C MET A 133 -3.67 9.69 -21.79
N ASP A 134 -2.83 9.25 -20.86
CA ASP A 134 -1.86 8.20 -21.14
C ASP A 134 -2.62 6.91 -21.53
N PRO A 135 -2.25 6.22 -22.61
CA PRO A 135 -2.97 5.04 -23.09
C PRO A 135 -3.06 3.91 -22.06
N VAL A 136 -1.98 3.68 -21.31
CA VAL A 136 -1.93 2.64 -20.26
C VAL A 136 -2.88 2.98 -19.13
N VAL A 137 -2.85 4.22 -18.66
CA VAL A 137 -3.74 4.73 -17.61
C VAL A 137 -5.20 4.67 -18.05
N HIS A 138 -5.50 5.03 -19.32
CA HIS A 138 -6.84 4.93 -19.90
C HIS A 138 -7.34 3.48 -19.85
N GLU A 139 -6.54 2.51 -20.27
CA GLU A 139 -6.90 1.08 -20.25
C GLU A 139 -7.21 0.59 -18.84
N ILE A 140 -6.35 0.92 -17.87
CA ILE A 140 -6.53 0.55 -16.45
C ILE A 140 -7.85 1.13 -15.91
N ILE A 141 -8.13 2.41 -16.15
CA ILE A 141 -9.35 3.06 -15.66
C ILE A 141 -10.59 2.48 -16.34
N ALA A 142 -10.54 2.24 -17.67
CA ALA A 142 -11.64 1.65 -18.42
C ALA A 142 -11.95 0.21 -17.97
N SER A 143 -10.95 -0.52 -17.47
CA SER A 143 -11.14 -1.89 -16.99
C SER A 143 -12.12 -1.97 -15.81
N GLY A 144 -12.25 -0.92 -15.03
CA GLY A 144 -13.20 -0.84 -13.91
C GLY A 144 -14.67 -0.94 -14.34
N LEU A 145 -15.00 -0.57 -15.59
CA LEU A 145 -16.36 -0.70 -16.12
C LEU A 145 -16.82 -2.15 -16.32
N LYS A 146 -15.92 -3.12 -16.27
CA LYS A 146 -16.23 -4.55 -16.41
C LYS A 146 -16.90 -5.14 -15.14
N TYR A 147 -16.76 -4.48 -14.02
CA TYR A 147 -17.24 -4.98 -12.73
C TYR A 147 -18.63 -4.45 -12.39
N SER A 148 -19.46 -5.33 -11.86
CA SER A 148 -20.79 -5.01 -11.36
C SER A 148 -20.77 -4.60 -9.88
N ALA A 149 -21.87 -4.04 -9.40
CA ALA A 149 -22.07 -3.81 -7.96
C ALA A 149 -21.96 -5.11 -7.14
N VAL A 150 -22.38 -6.25 -7.72
CA VAL A 150 -22.26 -7.56 -7.05
C VAL A 150 -20.80 -7.93 -6.87
N ASP A 151 -19.97 -7.67 -7.85
CA ASP A 151 -18.52 -7.94 -7.76
C ASP A 151 -17.85 -7.03 -6.71
N ALA A 152 -18.27 -5.77 -6.64
CA ALA A 152 -17.77 -4.85 -5.60
C ALA A 152 -18.13 -5.34 -4.19
N TYR A 153 -19.37 -5.79 -3.95
CA TYR A 153 -19.73 -6.34 -2.65
C TYR A 153 -18.99 -7.63 -2.31
N LYS A 154 -18.79 -8.52 -3.28
CA LYS A 154 -17.97 -9.74 -3.07
C LYS A 154 -16.53 -9.39 -2.71
N ALA A 155 -15.95 -8.39 -3.36
CA ALA A 155 -14.61 -7.90 -3.04
C ALA A 155 -14.54 -7.32 -1.61
N GLU A 156 -15.57 -6.61 -1.14
CA GLU A 156 -15.66 -6.13 0.25
C GLU A 156 -15.79 -7.26 1.27
N TYR A 157 -16.53 -8.33 0.96
CA TYR A 157 -16.59 -9.50 1.83
C TYR A 157 -15.24 -10.20 1.94
N LEU A 158 -14.56 -10.41 0.81
CA LEU A 158 -13.22 -10.96 0.78
C LEU A 158 -12.22 -10.08 1.55
N ARG A 159 -12.30 -8.74 1.37
CA ARG A 159 -11.45 -7.80 2.13
C ARG A 159 -11.65 -7.95 3.63
N ALA A 160 -12.89 -8.03 4.09
CA ALA A 160 -13.19 -8.16 5.52
C ALA A 160 -12.64 -9.48 6.09
N GLU A 161 -12.77 -10.58 5.35
CA GLU A 161 -12.24 -11.88 5.73
C GLU A 161 -10.69 -11.88 5.81
N LEU A 162 -10.04 -11.42 4.74
CA LEU A 162 -8.57 -11.34 4.69
C LEU A 162 -8.02 -10.37 5.75
N THR A 163 -8.69 -9.22 5.96
CA THR A 163 -8.31 -8.26 7.02
C THR A 163 -8.33 -8.92 8.39
N ARG A 164 -9.33 -9.74 8.68
CA ARG A 164 -9.43 -10.47 9.94
C ARG A 164 -8.26 -11.45 10.12
N GLN A 165 -7.92 -12.21 9.09
CA GLN A 165 -6.79 -13.15 9.11
C GLN A 165 -5.47 -12.40 9.32
N ILE A 166 -5.24 -11.33 8.55
CA ILE A 166 -4.05 -10.48 8.65
C ILE A 166 -3.90 -9.89 10.05
N GLN A 167 -4.97 -9.32 10.61
CA GLN A 167 -4.94 -8.74 11.95
C GLN A 167 -4.63 -9.78 13.04
N GLN A 168 -5.16 -11.00 12.92
CA GLN A 168 -4.86 -12.09 13.85
C GLN A 168 -3.38 -12.50 13.78
N THR A 169 -2.81 -12.54 12.58
CA THR A 169 -1.38 -12.82 12.40
C THR A 169 -0.53 -11.69 12.99
N LEU A 170 -0.82 -10.43 12.62
CA LEU A 170 -0.01 -9.28 13.02
C LEU A 170 -0.14 -8.92 14.51
N ALA A 171 -1.19 -9.35 15.20
CA ALA A 171 -1.36 -9.10 16.64
C ALA A 171 -0.25 -9.70 17.51
N GLN A 172 0.57 -10.59 16.95
CA GLN A 172 1.66 -11.28 17.65
C GLN A 172 3.01 -10.56 17.48
N PHE A 173 3.08 -9.50 16.65
CA PHE A 173 4.31 -8.84 16.25
C PHE A 173 4.22 -7.33 16.44
N ASP A 174 5.38 -6.70 16.61
CA ASP A 174 5.48 -5.25 16.77
C ASP A 174 5.44 -4.52 15.42
N ALA A 175 5.92 -5.16 14.36
CA ALA A 175 5.86 -4.66 12.99
C ALA A 175 5.89 -5.79 11.95
N LEU A 176 5.51 -5.44 10.72
CA LEU A 176 5.74 -6.22 9.52
C LEU A 176 6.79 -5.51 8.66
N VAL A 177 7.80 -6.26 8.22
CA VAL A 177 8.84 -5.78 7.28
C VAL A 177 8.67 -6.51 5.97
N VAL A 178 8.61 -5.75 4.89
CA VAL A 178 8.46 -6.25 3.52
C VAL A 178 9.40 -5.49 2.58
N PRO A 179 9.83 -6.08 1.46
CA PRO A 179 10.47 -5.31 0.40
C PRO A 179 9.50 -4.23 -0.11
N THR A 180 10.02 -3.04 -0.40
CA THR A 180 9.19 -1.95 -0.97
C THR A 180 8.72 -2.31 -2.38
N SER A 181 9.58 -2.97 -3.15
CA SER A 181 9.32 -3.50 -4.47
C SER A 181 10.06 -4.83 -4.65
N PRO A 182 9.54 -5.78 -5.40
CA PRO A 182 10.23 -7.05 -5.68
C PRO A 182 11.49 -6.84 -6.54
N THR A 183 11.49 -5.85 -7.42
CA THR A 183 12.60 -5.48 -8.31
C THR A 183 12.51 -4.02 -8.70
N ILE A 184 13.52 -3.52 -9.41
CA ILE A 184 13.57 -2.16 -9.96
C ILE A 184 13.72 -2.27 -11.47
N HIS A 185 12.70 -1.83 -12.19
CA HIS A 185 12.72 -1.79 -13.65
C HIS A 185 13.41 -0.54 -14.18
N THR A 186 14.14 -0.69 -15.30
CA THR A 186 14.66 0.44 -16.05
C THR A 186 13.53 1.16 -16.80
N LEU A 187 13.77 2.42 -17.17
CA LEU A 187 12.80 3.18 -17.98
C LEU A 187 12.53 2.52 -19.34
N GLU A 188 13.51 1.79 -19.87
CA GLU A 188 13.36 1.12 -21.16
C GLU A 188 12.47 -0.12 -21.04
N GLU A 189 12.64 -0.92 -19.99
CA GLU A 189 11.77 -2.06 -19.70
C GLU A 189 10.32 -1.60 -19.49
N MET A 190 10.13 -0.53 -18.70
CA MET A 190 8.79 0.04 -18.47
C MET A 190 8.12 0.58 -19.74
N LYS A 191 8.88 0.99 -20.77
CA LYS A 191 8.31 1.39 -22.06
C LYS A 191 7.87 0.20 -22.91
N GLN A 192 8.59 -0.92 -22.78
CA GLN A 192 8.29 -2.13 -23.55
C GLN A 192 7.10 -2.89 -22.94
N GLU A 193 7.08 -2.99 -21.61
CA GLU A 193 6.04 -3.72 -20.85
C GLU A 193 5.55 -2.89 -19.65
N PRO A 194 4.66 -1.91 -19.90
CA PRO A 194 4.22 -0.99 -18.86
C PRO A 194 3.21 -1.59 -17.86
N ILE A 195 2.66 -2.77 -18.17
CA ILE A 195 1.70 -3.49 -17.30
C ILE A 195 2.18 -4.93 -17.16
N HIS A 196 2.58 -5.31 -15.96
CA HIS A 196 2.88 -6.69 -15.57
C HIS A 196 1.95 -7.14 -14.47
#